data_d86c373c437cbe3adf1a46c41b59ce40
#
_entry.id   d86c373c437cbe3adf1a46c41b59ce40
#
_cell.length_a   1.000
_cell.length_b   1.000
_cell.length_c   1.000
_cell.angle_alpha   90.00
_cell.angle_beta   90.00
_cell.angle_gamma   90.00
#
_symmetry.space_group_name_H-M   'P 1'
#
loop_
_entity.id
_entity.type
_entity.pdbx_description
1 polymer ?
#
loop_
_entity_poly.entity_id
_entity_poly.type
_entity_poly.pdbx_seq_one_letter_code
_entity_poly.pdbx_strand_id
1 'polypeptide(L)'
;MLPAVVAGELLMKILVLADVESKYLWDYFEKEKLEGIDLILSAGDLKPQYLSFLASFSKVPVLYVHGNHDDCYDIQPPDGCIDIENKIYVYKGVRIMGLGGSIRYKKGKNQYTQKEMNHRINKMWLSIKKNRGFDILLTHSPAAGIGDGPDEPHKGFEGFNYLLEKYKPKYFIHGHIHRSYQIKFKQEYEYNENTKIINGYERYIFEYPDV
;
A
#
# COMPACT_ATOMS: atom_id res chain seq x y z
N MET A 1 -0.31 -13.62 45.70
CA MET A 1 0.26 -13.70 44.38
C MET A 1 -0.80 -13.27 43.38
N LEU A 2 -0.69 -12.07 42.80
CA LEU A 2 -1.54 -11.66 41.69
C LEU A 2 -1.03 -12.33 40.43
N PRO A 3 -1.90 -12.85 39.54
CA PRO A 3 -1.43 -13.43 38.28
C PRO A 3 -0.81 -12.33 37.43
N ALA A 4 0.36 -12.61 36.88
CA ALA A 4 0.98 -11.76 35.89
C ALA A 4 0.03 -11.63 34.69
N VAL A 5 -0.46 -10.43 34.43
CA VAL A 5 -1.13 -10.10 33.18
C VAL A 5 -0.04 -10.16 32.10
N VAL A 6 -0.01 -11.22 31.33
CA VAL A 6 0.75 -11.26 30.08
C VAL A 6 0.09 -10.20 29.20
N ALA A 7 0.77 -9.07 28.99
CA ALA A 7 0.36 -8.08 28.01
C ALA A 7 0.36 -8.80 26.66
N GLY A 8 -0.82 -9.14 26.16
CA GLY A 8 -0.98 -9.61 24.80
C GLY A 8 -0.49 -8.52 23.88
N GLU A 9 0.47 -8.83 23.02
CA GLU A 9 0.92 -7.95 21.94
C GLU A 9 -0.32 -7.49 21.16
N LEU A 10 -0.54 -6.19 21.11
CA LEU A 10 -1.70 -5.62 20.42
C LEU A 10 -1.37 -5.62 18.93
N LEU A 11 -1.69 -6.72 18.24
CA LEU A 11 -1.50 -6.85 16.80
C LEU A 11 -2.50 -5.95 16.08
N MET A 12 -2.01 -5.12 15.16
CA MET A 12 -2.87 -4.31 14.29
C MET A 12 -3.20 -5.08 13.01
N LYS A 13 -4.47 -5.41 12.78
CA LYS A 13 -4.93 -6.11 11.58
C LYS A 13 -5.14 -5.12 10.43
N ILE A 14 -4.40 -5.30 9.36
CA ILE A 14 -4.41 -4.41 8.19
C ILE A 14 -5.00 -5.13 6.99
N LEU A 15 -6.01 -4.53 6.37
CA LEU A 15 -6.55 -4.94 5.07
C LEU A 15 -5.88 -4.15 3.96
N VAL A 16 -5.28 -4.84 3.00
CA VAL A 16 -4.69 -4.25 1.78
C VAL A 16 -5.57 -4.55 0.58
N LEU A 17 -5.71 -3.58 -0.32
CA LEU A 17 -6.53 -3.65 -1.53
C LEU A 17 -5.75 -3.04 -2.71
N ALA A 18 -5.83 -3.66 -3.89
CA ALA A 18 -5.29 -3.10 -5.13
C ALA A 18 -5.92 -3.73 -6.39
N ASP A 19 -5.93 -2.98 -7.48
CA ASP A 19 -6.13 -3.39 -8.88
C ASP A 19 -7.54 -3.92 -9.24
N VAL A 20 -8.16 -4.69 -8.38
CA VAL A 20 -9.47 -5.29 -8.62
C VAL A 20 -10.36 -5.15 -7.38
N GLU A 21 -11.58 -4.67 -7.58
CA GLU A 21 -12.58 -4.63 -6.52
C GLU A 21 -12.95 -6.06 -6.09
N SER A 22 -12.68 -6.38 -4.82
CA SER A 22 -12.99 -7.70 -4.29
C SER A 22 -14.49 -7.94 -4.26
N LYS A 23 -14.96 -8.94 -5.00
CA LYS A 23 -16.38 -9.35 -4.95
C LYS A 23 -16.83 -9.70 -3.54
N TYR A 24 -15.93 -10.25 -2.73
CA TYR A 24 -16.19 -10.55 -1.33
C TYR A 24 -16.55 -9.31 -0.51
N LEU A 25 -15.93 -8.15 -0.81
CA LEU A 25 -16.14 -6.88 -0.12
C LEU A 25 -17.07 -5.91 -0.87
N TRP A 26 -17.52 -6.25 -2.08
CA TRP A 26 -18.38 -5.42 -2.92
C TRP A 26 -19.72 -6.09 -3.20
N ASP A 27 -19.74 -7.14 -4.03
CA ASP A 27 -20.96 -7.80 -4.47
C ASP A 27 -21.63 -8.61 -3.35
N TYR A 28 -20.79 -9.23 -2.50
CA TYR A 28 -21.23 -10.07 -1.37
C TYR A 28 -20.92 -9.43 -0.03
N PHE A 29 -21.03 -8.10 0.04
CA PHE A 29 -20.68 -7.35 1.24
C PHE A 29 -21.57 -7.74 2.42
N GLU A 30 -20.90 -7.97 3.57
CA GLU A 30 -21.46 -8.08 4.89
C GLU A 30 -20.58 -7.27 5.82
N LYS A 31 -21.15 -6.49 6.71
CA LYS A 31 -20.43 -5.56 7.58
C LYS A 31 -19.40 -6.27 8.48
N GLU A 32 -19.72 -7.49 8.86
CA GLU A 32 -18.89 -8.37 9.68
C GLU A 32 -17.55 -8.70 9.03
N LYS A 33 -17.44 -8.58 7.71
CA LYS A 33 -16.19 -8.79 6.96
C LYS A 33 -15.13 -7.73 7.24
N LEU A 34 -15.53 -6.60 7.80
CA LEU A 34 -14.61 -5.55 8.25
C LEU A 34 -14.38 -5.59 9.78
N GLU A 35 -14.96 -6.54 10.50
CA GLU A 35 -14.75 -6.66 11.94
C GLU A 35 -13.31 -7.06 12.27
N GLY A 36 -12.76 -6.39 13.29
CA GLY A 36 -11.38 -6.60 13.71
C GLY A 36 -10.32 -6.03 12.78
N ILE A 37 -10.69 -5.38 11.66
CA ILE A 37 -9.75 -4.59 10.86
C ILE A 37 -9.46 -3.27 11.59
N ASP A 38 -8.18 -2.92 11.71
CA ASP A 38 -7.70 -1.70 12.35
C ASP A 38 -7.31 -0.61 11.36
N LEU A 39 -6.98 -0.99 10.12
CA LEU A 39 -6.54 -0.07 9.07
C LEU A 39 -6.82 -0.67 7.70
N ILE A 40 -7.21 0.16 6.75
CA ILE A 40 -7.35 -0.24 5.34
C ILE A 40 -6.35 0.56 4.51
N LEU A 41 -5.55 -0.14 3.70
CA LEU A 41 -4.57 0.44 2.77
C LEU A 41 -4.95 0.09 1.33
N SER A 42 -5.10 1.09 0.48
CA SER A 42 -5.28 0.91 -0.97
C SER A 42 -4.00 1.25 -1.70
N ALA A 43 -3.47 0.29 -2.44
CA ALA A 43 -2.30 0.45 -3.29
C ALA A 43 -2.66 0.91 -4.73
N GLY A 44 -3.87 1.42 -4.95
CA GLY A 44 -4.30 2.06 -6.21
C GLY A 44 -5.02 1.14 -7.19
N ASP A 45 -5.42 1.72 -8.33
CA ASP A 45 -6.19 1.13 -9.42
C ASP A 45 -7.53 0.51 -8.98
N LEU A 46 -8.25 1.25 -8.11
CA LEU A 46 -9.58 0.89 -7.64
C LEU A 46 -10.57 2.02 -7.92
N LYS A 47 -11.84 1.69 -8.19
CA LYS A 47 -12.86 2.72 -8.37
C LYS A 47 -13.04 3.55 -7.10
N PRO A 48 -13.16 4.89 -7.21
CA PRO A 48 -13.37 5.75 -6.03
C PRO A 48 -14.64 5.36 -5.26
N GLN A 49 -15.70 4.91 -5.96
CA GLN A 49 -16.94 4.46 -5.35
C GLN A 49 -16.76 3.23 -4.45
N TYR A 50 -15.85 2.31 -4.84
CA TYR A 50 -15.54 1.15 -4.02
C TYR A 50 -14.84 1.52 -2.72
N LEU A 51 -13.84 2.40 -2.78
CA LEU A 51 -13.15 2.87 -1.58
C LEU A 51 -14.09 3.70 -0.69
N SER A 52 -14.91 4.59 -1.27
CA SER A 52 -15.92 5.38 -0.54
C SER A 52 -16.95 4.48 0.15
N PHE A 53 -17.38 3.41 -0.52
CA PHE A 53 -18.27 2.41 0.06
C PHE A 53 -17.63 1.76 1.29
N LEU A 54 -16.40 1.25 1.18
CA LEU A 54 -15.71 0.65 2.32
C LEU A 54 -15.51 1.65 3.46
N ALA A 55 -15.15 2.89 3.14
CA ALA A 55 -15.01 3.96 4.14
C ALA A 55 -16.32 4.24 4.88
N SER A 56 -17.47 4.16 4.20
CA SER A 56 -18.79 4.41 4.82
C SER A 56 -19.20 3.35 5.85
N PHE A 57 -18.70 2.12 5.72
CA PHE A 57 -18.96 1.01 6.65
C PHE A 57 -17.82 0.74 7.63
N SER A 58 -16.62 1.24 7.32
CA SER A 58 -15.45 1.09 8.16
C SER A 58 -15.48 2.06 9.34
N LYS A 59 -15.04 1.60 10.51
CA LYS A 59 -14.79 2.45 11.69
C LYS A 59 -13.34 2.90 11.78
N VAL A 60 -12.51 2.50 10.82
CA VAL A 60 -11.06 2.74 10.78
C VAL A 60 -10.69 3.53 9.51
N PRO A 61 -9.56 4.25 9.50
CA PRO A 61 -9.18 5.01 8.32
C PRO A 61 -8.90 4.11 7.11
N VAL A 62 -9.26 4.62 5.93
CA VAL A 62 -8.89 4.08 4.62
C VAL A 62 -7.85 5.02 4.02
N LEU A 63 -6.60 4.55 3.91
CA LEU A 63 -5.52 5.32 3.30
C LEU A 63 -5.28 4.82 1.88
N TYR A 64 -4.97 5.73 0.95
CA TYR A 64 -4.71 5.32 -0.43
C TYR A 64 -3.54 6.06 -1.08
N VAL A 65 -2.94 5.42 -2.06
CA VAL A 65 -2.10 6.01 -3.10
C VAL A 65 -2.75 5.80 -4.46
N HIS A 66 -2.36 6.60 -5.46
CA HIS A 66 -2.89 6.46 -6.82
C HIS A 66 -2.22 5.29 -7.55
N GLY A 67 -3.00 4.51 -8.27
CA GLY A 67 -2.53 3.64 -9.34
C GLY A 67 -2.42 4.40 -10.65
N ASN A 68 -1.95 3.75 -11.70
CA ASN A 68 -1.76 4.39 -13.00
C ASN A 68 -3.06 4.58 -13.79
N HIS A 69 -4.18 4.03 -13.31
CA HIS A 69 -5.52 4.20 -13.87
C HIS A 69 -6.44 5.11 -13.04
N ASP A 70 -5.94 5.70 -11.96
CA ASP A 70 -6.71 6.52 -11.03
C ASP A 70 -6.77 8.01 -11.43
N ASP A 71 -6.68 8.33 -12.73
CA ASP A 71 -6.75 9.72 -13.23
C ASP A 71 -8.06 10.43 -12.83
N CYS A 72 -9.12 9.66 -12.60
CA CYS A 72 -10.42 10.20 -12.18
C CYS A 72 -10.42 10.73 -10.73
N TYR A 73 -9.47 10.36 -9.88
CA TYR A 73 -9.40 10.80 -8.48
C TYR A 73 -9.15 12.29 -8.32
N ASP A 74 -8.59 12.97 -9.36
CA ASP A 74 -8.45 14.42 -9.35
C ASP A 74 -9.81 15.15 -9.44
N ILE A 75 -10.82 14.50 -10.04
CA ILE A 75 -12.16 15.05 -10.22
C ILE A 75 -13.13 14.48 -9.19
N GLN A 76 -13.02 13.21 -8.92
CA GLN A 76 -13.85 12.46 -7.99
C GLN A 76 -12.97 11.57 -7.08
N PRO A 77 -12.34 12.15 -6.05
CA PRO A 77 -11.56 11.36 -5.09
C PRO A 77 -12.47 10.42 -4.30
N PRO A 78 -11.93 9.35 -3.72
CA PRO A 78 -12.68 8.47 -2.83
C PRO A 78 -13.12 9.21 -1.56
N ASP A 79 -14.44 9.36 -1.37
CA ASP A 79 -15.02 10.05 -0.20
C ASP A 79 -14.74 9.29 1.08
N GLY A 80 -14.40 10.03 2.15
CA GLY A 80 -14.08 9.44 3.46
C GLY A 80 -12.72 8.75 3.54
N CYS A 81 -11.95 8.71 2.46
CA CYS A 81 -10.60 8.16 2.39
C CYS A 81 -9.53 9.25 2.52
N ILE A 82 -8.34 8.86 2.92
CA ILE A 82 -7.21 9.77 3.15
C ILE A 82 -6.15 9.52 2.08
N ASP A 83 -5.91 10.53 1.26
CA ASP A 83 -4.80 10.56 0.30
C ASP A 83 -3.47 10.73 1.04
N ILE A 84 -2.60 9.72 0.93
CA ILE A 84 -1.24 9.75 1.47
C ILE A 84 -0.16 9.85 0.38
N GLU A 85 -0.54 10.26 -0.82
CA GLU A 85 0.37 10.44 -1.95
C GLU A 85 1.47 11.47 -1.62
N ASN A 86 2.74 11.07 -1.73
CA ASN A 86 3.90 11.89 -1.33
C ASN A 86 3.85 12.39 0.13
N LYS A 87 3.32 11.59 1.05
CA LYS A 87 3.21 11.91 2.49
C LYS A 87 3.66 10.72 3.34
N ILE A 88 3.95 11.01 4.60
CA ILE A 88 4.03 10.00 5.66
C ILE A 88 2.85 10.25 6.60
N TYR A 89 1.97 9.27 6.69
CA TYR A 89 0.85 9.26 7.62
C TYR A 89 1.18 8.39 8.83
N VAL A 90 0.88 8.88 10.03
CA VAL A 90 1.13 8.13 11.26
C VAL A 90 -0.20 7.71 11.87
N TYR A 91 -0.39 6.41 12.03
CA TYR A 91 -1.59 5.84 12.64
C TYR A 91 -1.21 4.84 13.72
N LYS A 92 -1.71 5.04 14.94
CA LYS A 92 -1.38 4.20 16.11
C LYS A 92 0.13 3.94 16.24
N GLY A 93 0.97 4.94 15.99
CA GLY A 93 2.44 4.83 16.06
C GLY A 93 3.10 4.29 14.79
N VAL A 94 2.38 3.65 13.87
CA VAL A 94 2.90 3.13 12.59
C VAL A 94 3.00 4.24 11.55
N ARG A 95 4.17 4.42 10.97
CA ARG A 95 4.49 5.45 9.96
C ARG A 95 4.38 4.84 8.57
N ILE A 96 3.44 5.33 7.76
CA ILE A 96 3.13 4.80 6.44
C ILE A 96 3.49 5.84 5.40
N MET A 97 4.46 5.53 4.54
CA MET A 97 4.89 6.39 3.43
C MET A 97 4.19 5.98 2.14
N GLY A 98 3.51 6.92 1.47
CA GLY A 98 2.78 6.70 0.22
C GLY A 98 3.52 7.25 -1.01
N LEU A 99 3.66 6.40 -2.06
CA LEU A 99 4.23 6.75 -3.37
C LEU A 99 3.54 5.94 -4.49
N GLY A 100 2.47 6.46 -5.04
CA GLY A 100 1.70 5.80 -6.10
C GLY A 100 2.26 5.99 -7.51
N GLY A 101 1.54 5.41 -8.48
CA GLY A 101 1.83 5.44 -9.90
C GLY A 101 2.74 4.32 -10.39
N SER A 102 2.88 4.22 -11.72
CA SER A 102 3.70 3.20 -12.38
C SER A 102 4.78 3.78 -13.29
N ILE A 103 5.65 2.93 -13.81
CA ILE A 103 6.56 3.27 -14.91
C ILE A 103 5.75 3.78 -16.10
N ARG A 104 6.27 4.82 -16.75
CA ARG A 104 5.63 5.43 -17.91
C ARG A 104 5.81 4.55 -19.15
N TYR A 105 4.73 3.97 -19.62
CA TYR A 105 4.62 3.24 -20.88
C TYR A 105 3.70 3.94 -21.90
N LYS A 106 2.90 4.90 -21.44
CA LYS A 106 2.05 5.78 -22.28
C LYS A 106 1.92 7.16 -21.62
N LYS A 107 1.23 8.08 -22.27
CA LYS A 107 0.87 9.36 -21.64
C LYS A 107 -0.23 9.12 -20.59
N GLY A 108 0.05 9.42 -19.32
CA GLY A 108 -0.87 9.30 -18.19
C GLY A 108 -0.34 10.12 -17.01
N LYS A 109 -1.25 10.60 -16.14
CA LYS A 109 -0.90 11.47 -15.01
C LYS A 109 -0.07 10.74 -13.96
N ASN A 110 -0.46 9.51 -13.65
CA ASN A 110 0.15 8.70 -12.59
C ASN A 110 1.21 7.74 -13.17
N GLN A 111 1.91 8.15 -14.22
CA GLN A 111 2.98 7.39 -14.86
C GLN A 111 4.26 8.21 -14.87
N TYR A 112 5.32 7.65 -14.32
CA TYR A 112 6.57 8.35 -14.05
C TYR A 112 7.76 7.62 -14.69
N THR A 113 8.74 8.39 -15.15
CA THR A 113 10.08 7.87 -15.44
C THR A 113 10.82 7.58 -14.14
N GLN A 114 11.89 6.78 -14.18
CA GLN A 114 12.79 6.57 -13.03
C GLN A 114 13.27 7.91 -12.43
N LYS A 115 13.61 8.87 -13.29
CA LYS A 115 14.08 10.21 -12.86
C LYS A 115 12.99 10.99 -12.13
N GLU A 116 11.76 10.96 -12.60
CA GLU A 116 10.62 11.65 -11.96
C GLU A 116 10.27 11.01 -10.61
N MET A 117 10.28 9.68 -10.53
CA MET A 117 10.07 8.98 -9.26
C MET A 117 11.20 9.29 -8.27
N ASN A 118 12.45 9.27 -8.70
CA ASN A 118 13.58 9.66 -7.85
C ASN A 118 13.46 11.11 -7.36
N HIS A 119 12.94 12.02 -8.19
CA HIS A 119 12.67 13.39 -7.77
C HIS A 119 11.57 13.46 -6.69
N ARG A 120 10.49 12.67 -6.82
CA ARG A 120 9.44 12.56 -5.79
C ARG A 120 10.00 12.02 -4.48
N ILE A 121 10.80 10.96 -4.53
CA ILE A 121 11.49 10.38 -3.36
C ILE A 121 12.37 11.44 -2.68
N ASN A 122 13.16 12.19 -3.45
CA ASN A 122 14.02 13.23 -2.91
C ASN A 122 13.24 14.35 -2.21
N LYS A 123 12.07 14.72 -2.71
CA LYS A 123 11.17 15.69 -2.05
C LYS A 123 10.66 15.19 -0.69
N MET A 124 10.58 13.88 -0.49
CA MET A 124 10.16 13.28 0.78
C MET A 124 11.23 13.34 1.88
N TRP A 125 12.48 13.71 1.54
CA TRP A 125 13.60 13.68 2.48
C TRP A 125 13.33 14.38 3.82
N LEU A 126 12.75 15.58 3.79
CA LEU A 126 12.42 16.33 5.01
C LEU A 126 11.35 15.61 5.84
N SER A 127 10.33 15.07 5.19
CA SER A 127 9.26 14.31 5.85
C SER A 127 9.80 13.04 6.49
N ILE A 128 10.66 12.31 5.78
CA ILE A 128 11.31 11.09 6.28
C ILE A 128 12.19 11.43 7.49
N LYS A 129 13.00 12.50 7.41
CA LYS A 129 13.84 12.94 8.52
C LYS A 129 13.03 13.34 9.75
N LYS A 130 11.95 14.12 9.56
CA LYS A 130 11.05 14.56 10.65
C LYS A 130 10.40 13.36 11.36
N ASN A 131 9.99 12.34 10.62
CA ASN A 131 9.36 11.14 11.15
C ASN A 131 10.37 10.06 11.59
N ARG A 132 11.68 10.28 11.44
CA ARG A 132 12.74 9.30 11.74
C ARG A 132 12.58 7.99 10.93
N GLY A 133 12.16 8.09 9.66
CA GLY A 133 11.90 6.96 8.78
C GLY A 133 10.41 6.65 8.60
N PHE A 134 10.12 5.44 8.17
CA PHE A 134 8.78 4.88 7.99
C PHE A 134 8.81 3.37 8.20
N ASP A 135 7.69 2.80 8.59
CA ASP A 135 7.55 1.39 8.94
C ASP A 135 6.91 0.59 7.80
N ILE A 136 6.03 1.25 7.03
CA ILE A 136 5.39 0.70 5.84
C ILE A 136 5.68 1.63 4.66
N LEU A 137 6.16 1.05 3.55
CA LEU A 137 6.17 1.71 2.24
C LEU A 137 4.97 1.19 1.44
N LEU A 138 4.00 2.07 1.19
CA LEU A 138 2.83 1.79 0.37
C LEU A 138 3.04 2.41 -1.01
N THR A 139 3.06 1.59 -2.06
CA THR A 139 3.20 2.04 -3.44
C THR A 139 2.15 1.39 -4.34
N HIS A 140 2.02 1.87 -5.58
CA HIS A 140 1.26 1.11 -6.57
C HIS A 140 2.15 0.12 -7.32
N SER A 141 3.24 0.60 -7.94
CA SER A 141 4.20 -0.28 -8.59
C SER A 141 5.14 -0.99 -7.63
N PRO A 142 5.66 -2.16 -7.99
CA PRO A 142 6.73 -2.84 -7.26
C PRO A 142 8.08 -2.10 -7.37
N ALA A 143 9.08 -2.59 -6.63
CA ALA A 143 10.47 -2.18 -6.81
C ALA A 143 11.12 -2.96 -7.97
N ALA A 144 12.11 -2.37 -8.64
CA ALA A 144 12.78 -2.99 -9.78
C ALA A 144 13.46 -4.31 -9.38
N GLY A 145 13.15 -5.38 -10.10
CA GLY A 145 13.66 -6.73 -9.83
C GLY A 145 13.05 -7.42 -8.60
N ILE A 146 12.04 -6.81 -7.96
CA ILE A 146 11.41 -7.33 -6.75
C ILE A 146 9.90 -7.40 -6.97
N GLY A 147 9.42 -8.55 -7.41
CA GLY A 147 8.00 -8.78 -7.68
C GLY A 147 7.47 -8.09 -8.94
N ASP A 148 8.34 -7.45 -9.73
CA ASP A 148 8.00 -6.77 -10.98
C ASP A 148 7.88 -7.75 -12.18
N GLY A 149 7.40 -7.25 -13.31
CA GLY A 149 7.28 -8.00 -14.56
C GLY A 149 8.40 -7.68 -15.55
N PRO A 150 8.59 -8.54 -16.58
CA PRO A 150 9.65 -8.37 -17.57
C PRO A 150 9.34 -7.29 -18.63
N ASP A 151 8.07 -6.95 -18.83
CA ASP A 151 7.60 -5.98 -19.83
C ASP A 151 7.56 -4.56 -19.28
N GLU A 152 7.67 -3.57 -20.16
CA GLU A 152 7.78 -2.14 -19.78
C GLU A 152 6.70 -1.66 -18.81
N PRO A 153 5.40 -1.97 -18.99
CA PRO A 153 4.36 -1.51 -18.07
C PRO A 153 4.54 -2.03 -16.64
N HIS A 154 5.07 -3.24 -16.48
CA HIS A 154 5.16 -3.92 -15.19
C HIS A 154 6.54 -3.86 -14.53
N LYS A 155 7.47 -3.09 -15.10
CA LYS A 155 8.76 -2.81 -14.44
C LYS A 155 8.56 -2.00 -13.18
N GLY A 156 9.40 -2.31 -12.19
CA GLY A 156 9.44 -1.59 -10.93
C GLY A 156 10.34 -0.34 -10.95
N PHE A 157 10.30 0.42 -9.85
CA PHE A 157 11.16 1.58 -9.68
C PHE A 157 12.45 1.24 -8.91
N GLU A 158 13.60 1.61 -9.48
CA GLU A 158 14.91 1.49 -8.81
C GLU A 158 14.98 2.34 -7.52
N GLY A 159 14.31 3.49 -7.52
CA GLY A 159 14.24 4.35 -6.35
C GLY A 159 13.58 3.68 -5.13
N PHE A 160 12.71 2.68 -5.34
CA PHE A 160 12.12 1.92 -4.24
C PHE A 160 13.13 0.95 -3.63
N ASN A 161 14.04 0.37 -4.42
CA ASN A 161 15.15 -0.45 -3.89
C ASN A 161 16.01 0.38 -2.92
N TYR A 162 16.34 1.64 -3.31
CA TYR A 162 17.07 2.55 -2.43
C TYR A 162 16.33 2.80 -1.10
N LEU A 163 14.99 2.97 -1.14
CA LEU A 163 14.19 3.16 0.07
C LEU A 163 14.20 1.90 0.96
N LEU A 164 14.07 0.71 0.37
CA LEU A 164 14.09 -0.56 1.08
C LEU A 164 15.44 -0.81 1.76
N GLU A 165 16.53 -0.60 1.04
CA GLU A 165 17.88 -0.82 1.57
C GLU A 165 18.25 0.18 2.67
N LYS A 166 17.92 1.46 2.46
CA LYS A 166 18.33 2.53 3.36
C LYS A 166 17.48 2.61 4.64
N TYR A 167 16.17 2.48 4.52
CA TYR A 167 15.24 2.71 5.63
C TYR A 167 14.70 1.41 6.23
N LYS A 168 14.82 0.29 5.55
CA LYS A 168 14.46 -1.07 6.02
C LYS A 168 13.05 -1.11 6.65
N PRO A 169 12.00 -0.68 5.92
CA PRO A 169 10.65 -0.74 6.45
C PRO A 169 10.27 -2.19 6.79
N LYS A 170 9.42 -2.39 7.80
CA LYS A 170 8.90 -3.72 8.13
C LYS A 170 8.11 -4.33 6.98
N TYR A 171 7.36 -3.50 6.25
CA TYR A 171 6.56 -3.92 5.10
C TYR A 171 6.76 -3.02 3.90
N PHE A 172 6.88 -3.66 2.74
CA PHE A 172 6.72 -3.03 1.43
C PHE A 172 5.45 -3.56 0.78
N ILE A 173 4.46 -2.69 0.57
CA ILE A 173 3.14 -3.05 0.05
C ILE A 173 2.96 -2.41 -1.30
N HIS A 174 2.60 -3.22 -2.31
CA HIS A 174 2.34 -2.75 -3.67
C HIS A 174 1.16 -3.48 -4.31
N GLY A 175 0.69 -3.00 -5.46
CA GLY A 175 -0.27 -3.62 -6.36
C GLY A 175 0.34 -3.86 -7.74
N HIS A 176 -0.40 -3.47 -8.79
CA HIS A 176 0.00 -3.41 -10.20
C HIS A 176 0.31 -4.76 -10.86
N ILE A 177 0.84 -5.72 -10.15
CA ILE A 177 1.17 -7.05 -10.69
C ILE A 177 0.03 -8.01 -10.39
N HIS A 178 -0.74 -8.30 -11.43
CA HIS A 178 -1.91 -9.15 -11.30
C HIS A 178 -1.55 -10.63 -11.22
N ARG A 179 -2.40 -11.40 -10.56
CA ARG A 179 -2.25 -12.86 -10.41
C ARG A 179 -2.11 -13.57 -11.76
N SER A 180 -2.75 -13.06 -12.82
CA SER A 180 -2.70 -13.62 -14.17
C SER A 180 -1.33 -13.51 -14.85
N TYR A 181 -0.44 -12.64 -14.38
CA TYR A 181 0.89 -12.42 -14.97
C TYR A 181 1.97 -13.35 -14.42
N GLN A 182 1.70 -14.08 -13.35
CA GLN A 182 2.68 -14.92 -12.69
C GLN A 182 2.18 -16.37 -12.49
N ILE A 183 2.96 -17.34 -12.96
CA ILE A 183 2.65 -18.78 -12.80
C ILE A 183 2.61 -19.20 -11.32
N LYS A 184 3.44 -18.56 -10.48
CA LYS A 184 3.53 -18.78 -9.02
C LYS A 184 3.31 -17.46 -8.29
N PHE A 185 2.08 -16.95 -8.32
CA PHE A 185 1.74 -15.73 -7.61
C PHE A 185 1.73 -15.95 -6.09
N LYS A 186 2.55 -15.18 -5.40
CA LYS A 186 2.62 -15.14 -3.94
C LYS A 186 2.29 -13.73 -3.48
N GLN A 187 1.25 -13.59 -2.65
CA GLN A 187 0.88 -12.27 -2.13
C GLN A 187 1.83 -11.77 -1.06
N GLU A 188 2.38 -12.64 -0.22
CA GLU A 188 3.36 -12.27 0.80
C GLU A 188 4.62 -13.13 0.70
N TYR A 189 5.79 -12.50 0.85
CA TYR A 189 7.08 -13.19 0.97
C TYR A 189 8.12 -12.33 1.70
N GLU A 190 9.09 -13.01 2.32
CA GLU A 190 10.24 -12.36 2.96
C GLU A 190 11.20 -11.83 1.88
N TYR A 191 11.52 -10.53 1.93
CA TYR A 191 12.56 -9.94 1.08
C TYR A 191 13.94 -10.08 1.72
N ASN A 192 14.02 -9.76 3.01
CA ASN A 192 15.20 -9.92 3.84
C ASN A 192 14.79 -10.04 5.32
N GLU A 193 15.75 -10.07 6.23
CA GLU A 193 15.52 -10.16 7.68
C GLU A 193 14.66 -9.03 8.28
N ASN A 194 14.53 -7.88 7.59
CA ASN A 194 13.83 -6.70 8.10
C ASN A 194 12.50 -6.43 7.40
N THR A 195 12.35 -6.85 6.14
CA THR A 195 11.27 -6.41 5.25
C THR A 195 10.51 -7.59 4.65
N LYS A 196 9.19 -7.58 4.83
CA LYS A 196 8.24 -8.40 4.10
C LYS A 196 7.63 -7.63 2.94
N ILE A 197 7.37 -8.30 1.83
CA ILE A 197 6.70 -7.73 0.66
C ILE A 197 5.31 -8.30 0.57
N ILE A 198 4.33 -7.41 0.32
CA ILE A 198 2.93 -7.78 0.12
C ILE A 198 2.46 -7.19 -1.22
N ASN A 199 1.99 -8.07 -2.10
CA ASN A 199 1.19 -7.67 -3.25
C ASN A 199 -0.29 -7.67 -2.84
N GLY A 200 -0.90 -6.48 -2.83
CA GLY A 200 -2.28 -6.24 -2.39
C GLY A 200 -3.36 -6.62 -3.41
N TYR A 201 -3.00 -7.29 -4.52
CA TYR A 201 -3.94 -7.64 -5.59
C TYR A 201 -5.25 -8.24 -5.08
N GLU A 202 -6.38 -7.65 -5.47
CA GLU A 202 -7.73 -7.89 -4.99
C GLU A 202 -7.87 -7.53 -3.50
N ARG A 203 -7.35 -8.36 -2.60
CA ARG A 203 -7.33 -8.13 -1.16
C ARG A 203 -6.32 -9.04 -0.46
N TYR A 204 -5.74 -8.52 0.63
CA TYR A 204 -4.88 -9.28 1.53
C TYR A 204 -5.03 -8.77 2.97
N ILE A 205 -5.02 -9.64 3.95
CA ILE A 205 -5.09 -9.26 5.36
C ILE A 205 -3.85 -9.81 6.07
N PHE A 206 -3.17 -8.94 6.80
CA PHE A 206 -2.04 -9.34 7.64
C PHE A 206 -2.08 -8.68 9.01
N GLU A 207 -1.34 -9.21 9.94
CA GLU A 207 -1.18 -8.67 11.29
C GLU A 207 0.16 -7.94 11.39
N TYR A 208 0.11 -6.64 11.69
CA TYR A 208 1.29 -5.84 11.95
C TYR A 208 1.69 -6.01 13.41
N PRO A 209 2.91 -6.49 13.71
CA PRO A 209 3.38 -6.70 15.08
C PRO A 209 3.73 -5.37 15.75
N ASP A 210 3.52 -5.27 17.05
CA ASP A 210 3.92 -4.16 17.94
C ASP A 210 3.38 -2.77 17.56
N VAL A 211 2.20 -2.45 18.08
CA VAL A 211 1.69 -1.06 18.13
C VAL A 211 1.76 -0.55 19.58
#